data_5d3cfa5a13971e87df1342144cb8c029
#
_entry.id   5d3cfa5a13971e87df1342144cb8c029
#
_cell.length_a   1.000
_cell.length_b   1.000
_cell.length_c   1.000
_cell.angle_alpha   90.00
_cell.angle_beta   90.00
_cell.angle_gamma   90.00
#
_symmetry.space_group_name_H-M   'P 1'
#
loop_
_entity.id
_entity.type
_entity.pdbx_description
1 polymer ?
#
loop_
_entity_poly.entity_id
_entity_poly.type
_entity_poly.pdbx_seq_one_letter_code
_entity_poly.pdbx_strand_id
1 'polypeptide(L)'
;MPLSRFFALQKKGQAEILVLRTGGAFAGLMIVTFAPGYALLNYFAVEPDCRSMGLGSRALPALQQRYPNRQVVLEVEPPDHTAPNARQRQRRVDFYAKNGFLPCNLPVRLCGVALDVLTPGGQALDFAAYQGFYRPIFGRLAPLFVQKRQ
;
A
#
# COMPACT_ATOMS: atom_id res chain seq x y z
N MET A 1 4.21 1.48 11.81
CA MET A 1 3.26 2.38 12.51
C MET A 1 2.34 1.53 13.37
N PRO A 2 2.09 1.88 14.64
CA PRO A 2 1.25 1.08 15.52
C PRO A 2 -0.22 1.11 15.04
N LEU A 3 -0.93 -0.01 15.22
CA LEU A 3 -2.31 -0.20 14.79
C LEU A 3 -3.28 0.85 15.39
N SER A 4 -2.98 1.29 16.62
CA SER A 4 -3.75 2.33 17.30
C SER A 4 -3.85 3.65 16.52
N ARG A 5 -2.82 4.00 15.76
CA ARG A 5 -2.85 5.19 14.89
C ARG A 5 -3.83 5.03 13.73
N PHE A 6 -3.89 3.84 13.14
CA PHE A 6 -4.88 3.57 12.07
C PHE A 6 -6.31 3.65 12.59
N PHE A 7 -6.59 3.17 13.80
CA PHE A 7 -7.90 3.34 14.43
C PHE A 7 -8.24 4.82 14.66
N ALA A 8 -7.27 5.62 15.08
CA ALA A 8 -7.49 7.07 15.25
C ALA A 8 -7.77 7.76 13.92
N LEU A 9 -7.05 7.39 12.85
CA LEU A 9 -7.29 7.90 11.50
C LEU A 9 -8.66 7.45 10.95
N GLN A 10 -9.06 6.22 11.23
CA GLN A 10 -10.36 5.69 10.82
C GLN A 10 -11.51 6.49 11.45
N LYS A 11 -11.41 6.83 12.73
CA LYS A 11 -12.42 7.68 13.41
C LYS A 11 -12.55 9.06 12.77
N LYS A 12 -11.49 9.56 12.13
CA LYS A 12 -11.48 10.83 11.39
C LYS A 12 -11.88 10.70 9.92
N GLY A 13 -12.23 9.50 9.46
CA GLY A 13 -12.49 9.24 8.03
C GLY A 13 -11.26 9.30 7.13
N GLN A 14 -10.06 9.23 7.69
CA GLN A 14 -8.78 9.31 6.97
C GLN A 14 -8.14 7.94 6.71
N ALA A 15 -8.73 6.88 7.24
CA ALA A 15 -8.30 5.50 7.02
C ALA A 15 -9.48 4.56 7.06
N GLU A 16 -9.30 3.36 6.52
CA GLU A 16 -10.25 2.26 6.59
C GLU A 16 -9.51 0.96 6.84
N ILE A 17 -10.01 0.16 7.78
CA ILE A 17 -9.49 -1.17 8.07
C ILE A 17 -10.51 -2.17 7.53
N LEU A 18 -10.08 -2.98 6.56
CA LEU A 18 -10.92 -3.92 5.85
C LEU A 18 -10.54 -5.35 6.24
N VAL A 19 -11.54 -6.13 6.60
CA VAL A 19 -11.37 -7.56 6.88
C VAL A 19 -11.76 -8.36 5.64
N LEU A 20 -10.87 -9.25 5.22
CA LEU A 20 -11.15 -10.22 4.18
C LEU A 20 -11.73 -11.48 4.81
N ARG A 21 -12.79 -11.99 4.22
CA ARG A 21 -13.45 -13.23 4.67
C ARG A 21 -13.59 -14.20 3.51
N THR A 22 -13.50 -15.49 3.83
CA THR A 22 -13.82 -16.56 2.90
C THR A 22 -14.66 -17.61 3.64
N GLY A 23 -15.81 -17.99 3.08
CA GLY A 23 -16.76 -18.86 3.76
C GLY A 23 -17.21 -18.37 5.14
N GLY A 24 -17.25 -17.06 5.38
CA GLY A 24 -17.58 -16.45 6.66
C GLY A 24 -16.43 -16.40 7.67
N ALA A 25 -15.29 -17.04 7.40
CA ALA A 25 -14.11 -17.04 8.26
C ALA A 25 -13.15 -15.91 7.92
N PHE A 26 -12.39 -15.44 8.91
CA PHE A 26 -11.31 -14.47 8.71
C PHE A 26 -10.26 -15.03 7.75
N ALA A 27 -9.89 -14.27 6.76
CA ALA A 27 -8.91 -14.67 5.74
C ALA A 27 -7.80 -13.67 5.53
N GLY A 28 -7.95 -12.44 6.00
CA GLY A 28 -6.91 -11.42 5.84
C GLY A 28 -7.36 -10.02 6.25
N LEU A 29 -6.44 -9.09 6.11
CA LEU A 29 -6.61 -7.71 6.53
C LEU A 29 -5.99 -6.76 5.51
N MET A 30 -6.67 -5.68 5.23
CA MET A 30 -6.14 -4.52 4.52
C MET A 30 -6.28 -3.26 5.36
N ILE A 31 -5.31 -2.38 5.31
CA ILE A 31 -5.39 -1.04 5.90
C ILE A 31 -5.12 -0.02 4.81
N VAL A 32 -6.07 0.89 4.63
CA VAL A 32 -6.03 1.91 3.58
C VAL A 32 -6.09 3.28 4.23
N THR A 33 -5.24 4.20 3.78
CA THR A 33 -5.30 5.62 4.16
C THR A 33 -5.63 6.47 2.95
N PHE A 34 -6.23 7.64 3.18
CA PHE A 34 -6.73 8.48 2.10
C PHE A 34 -5.98 9.80 1.99
N ALA A 35 -5.79 10.24 0.76
CA ALA A 35 -5.45 11.60 0.38
C ALA A 35 -6.43 12.03 -0.73
N PRO A 36 -6.55 13.32 -1.05
CA PRO A 36 -7.46 13.77 -2.11
C PRO A 36 -7.19 13.05 -3.45
N GLY A 37 -8.20 12.31 -3.94
CA GLY A 37 -8.11 11.55 -5.18
C GLY A 37 -7.37 10.22 -5.10
N TYR A 38 -6.85 9.82 -3.92
CA TYR A 38 -6.00 8.64 -3.77
C TYR A 38 -6.37 7.80 -2.54
N ALA A 39 -6.09 6.50 -2.64
CA ALA A 39 -6.19 5.52 -1.54
C ALA A 39 -4.88 4.73 -1.48
N LEU A 40 -4.12 4.87 -0.41
CA LEU A 40 -2.87 4.14 -0.20
C LEU A 40 -3.14 2.86 0.59
N LEU A 41 -2.84 1.71 0.00
CA LEU A 41 -2.86 0.42 0.69
C LEU A 41 -1.58 0.27 1.52
N ASN A 42 -1.68 0.59 2.80
CA ASN A 42 -0.53 0.58 3.74
C ASN A 42 -0.17 -0.83 4.21
N TYR A 43 -1.17 -1.70 4.31
CA TYR A 43 -1.00 -3.04 4.84
C TYR A 43 -1.94 -4.00 4.13
N PHE A 44 -1.38 -5.14 3.74
CA PHE A 44 -2.13 -6.22 3.13
C PHE A 44 -1.54 -7.56 3.56
N ALA A 45 -2.30 -8.31 4.29
CA ALA A 45 -1.92 -9.65 4.72
C ALA A 45 -3.08 -10.63 4.49
N VAL A 46 -2.73 -11.80 4.01
CA VAL A 46 -3.64 -12.95 3.84
C VAL A 46 -3.18 -14.06 4.77
N GLU A 47 -4.10 -14.68 5.47
CA GLU A 47 -3.83 -15.83 6.31
C GLU A 47 -3.06 -16.91 5.53
N PRO A 48 -2.04 -17.56 6.14
CA PRO A 48 -1.23 -18.59 5.45
C PRO A 48 -2.06 -19.68 4.78
N ASP A 49 -3.12 -20.15 5.43
CA ASP A 49 -4.01 -21.20 4.90
C ASP A 49 -4.84 -20.72 3.70
N CYS A 50 -4.96 -19.42 3.49
CA CYS A 50 -5.74 -18.82 2.41
C CYS A 50 -4.89 -18.30 1.24
N ARG A 51 -3.56 -18.33 1.35
CA ARG A 51 -2.64 -17.69 0.35
C ARG A 51 -2.68 -18.36 -1.02
N SER A 52 -2.88 -19.69 -1.08
CA SER A 52 -2.93 -20.44 -2.33
C SER A 52 -4.29 -20.40 -3.03
N MET A 53 -5.29 -19.75 -2.45
CA MET A 53 -6.67 -19.71 -2.94
C MET A 53 -6.96 -18.56 -3.92
N GLY A 54 -5.97 -17.78 -4.32
CA GLY A 54 -6.13 -16.61 -5.20
C GLY A 54 -6.86 -15.43 -4.53
N LEU A 55 -6.98 -15.43 -3.21
CA LEU A 55 -7.70 -14.39 -2.46
C LEU A 55 -7.08 -13.01 -2.65
N GLY A 56 -5.74 -12.92 -2.66
CA GLY A 56 -5.03 -11.66 -2.90
C GLY A 56 -5.35 -11.05 -4.27
N SER A 57 -5.36 -11.88 -5.31
CA SER A 57 -5.67 -11.44 -6.68
C SER A 57 -7.14 -11.05 -6.87
N ARG A 58 -8.04 -11.51 -6.02
CA ARG A 58 -9.44 -11.08 -5.99
C ARG A 58 -9.64 -9.82 -5.14
N ALA A 59 -8.87 -9.68 -4.07
CA ALA A 59 -8.98 -8.57 -3.15
C ALA A 59 -8.54 -7.23 -3.79
N LEU A 60 -7.51 -7.22 -4.62
CA LEU A 60 -7.02 -5.99 -5.26
C LEU A 60 -8.04 -5.35 -6.22
N PRO A 61 -8.68 -6.08 -7.15
CA PRO A 61 -9.77 -5.50 -7.95
C PRO A 61 -10.96 -5.05 -7.11
N ALA A 62 -11.32 -5.79 -6.07
CA ALA A 62 -12.39 -5.40 -5.15
C ALA A 62 -12.07 -4.09 -4.42
N LEU A 63 -10.81 -3.89 -4.04
CA LEU A 63 -10.34 -2.65 -3.43
C LEU A 63 -10.50 -1.47 -4.39
N GLN A 64 -10.10 -1.63 -5.65
CA GLN A 64 -10.26 -0.59 -6.67
C GLN A 64 -11.74 -0.25 -6.91
N GLN A 65 -12.62 -1.25 -6.93
CA GLN A 65 -14.07 -1.06 -7.08
C GLN A 65 -14.69 -0.35 -5.86
N ARG A 66 -14.14 -0.58 -4.65
CA ARG A 66 -14.59 0.08 -3.43
C ARG A 66 -14.34 1.58 -3.46
N TYR A 67 -13.28 2.04 -4.12
CA TYR A 67 -12.90 3.45 -4.22
C TYR A 67 -12.89 3.92 -5.68
N PRO A 68 -14.06 3.99 -6.34
CA PRO A 68 -14.13 4.29 -7.77
C PRO A 68 -13.62 5.69 -8.14
N ASN A 69 -13.63 6.63 -7.17
CA ASN A 69 -13.17 8.01 -7.36
C ASN A 69 -11.76 8.25 -6.79
N ARG A 70 -11.04 7.18 -6.43
CA ARG A 70 -9.69 7.26 -5.89
C ARG A 70 -8.77 6.30 -6.62
N GLN A 71 -7.59 6.76 -6.96
CA GLN A 71 -6.54 5.88 -7.48
C GLN A 71 -5.90 5.12 -6.32
N VAL A 72 -5.89 3.79 -6.39
CA VAL A 72 -5.20 2.95 -5.42
C VAL A 72 -3.70 3.04 -5.65
N VAL A 73 -2.95 3.22 -4.58
CA VAL A 73 -1.49 3.34 -4.58
C VAL A 73 -0.93 2.27 -3.64
N LEU A 74 0.17 1.65 -4.04
CA LEU A 74 0.89 0.65 -3.26
C LEU A 74 2.33 1.07 -3.05
N GLU A 75 2.96 0.51 -2.03
CA GLU A 75 4.38 0.67 -1.75
C GLU A 75 5.04 -0.68 -1.59
N VAL A 76 6.21 -0.85 -2.18
CA VAL A 76 7.01 -2.07 -2.03
C VAL A 76 8.47 -1.71 -1.81
N GLU A 77 9.17 -2.53 -1.04
CA GLU A 77 10.62 -2.49 -1.05
C GLU A 77 11.13 -2.93 -2.42
N PRO A 78 12.05 -2.16 -3.03
CA PRO A 78 12.58 -2.53 -4.35
C PRO A 78 13.27 -3.89 -4.30
N PRO A 79 13.29 -4.65 -5.40
CA PRO A 79 14.10 -5.86 -5.50
C PRO A 79 15.55 -5.57 -5.16
N ASP A 80 16.14 -6.43 -4.34
CA ASP A 80 17.53 -6.33 -3.93
C ASP A 80 18.07 -7.74 -3.69
N HIS A 81 18.95 -8.20 -4.57
CA HIS A 81 19.52 -9.55 -4.52
C HIS A 81 20.40 -9.78 -3.29
N THR A 82 20.89 -8.71 -2.65
CA THR A 82 21.73 -8.77 -1.46
C THR A 82 20.93 -8.79 -0.17
N ALA A 83 19.64 -8.46 -0.23
CA ALA A 83 18.80 -8.42 0.95
C ALA A 83 18.48 -9.84 1.48
N PRO A 84 18.43 -10.03 2.82
CA PRO A 84 18.06 -11.32 3.41
C PRO A 84 16.69 -11.83 2.94
N ASN A 85 15.76 -10.92 2.60
CA ASN A 85 14.41 -11.20 2.14
C ASN A 85 14.23 -11.00 0.61
N ALA A 86 15.32 -11.10 -0.17
CA ALA A 86 15.32 -10.85 -1.62
C ALA A 86 14.21 -11.61 -2.36
N ARG A 87 14.03 -12.90 -2.05
CA ARG A 87 12.99 -13.75 -2.66
C ARG A 87 11.57 -13.25 -2.32
N GLN A 88 11.36 -12.82 -1.08
CA GLN A 88 10.07 -12.29 -0.65
C GLN A 88 9.75 -10.96 -1.35
N ARG A 89 10.73 -10.06 -1.48
CA ARG A 89 10.57 -8.79 -2.21
C ARG A 89 10.20 -9.04 -3.67
N GLN A 90 10.91 -9.95 -4.34
CA GLN A 90 10.64 -10.28 -5.74
C GLN A 90 9.23 -10.85 -5.92
N ARG A 91 8.82 -11.80 -5.07
CA ARG A 91 7.46 -12.37 -5.12
C ARG A 91 6.38 -11.31 -4.96
N ARG A 92 6.61 -10.33 -4.09
CA ARG A 92 5.65 -9.24 -3.85
C ARG A 92 5.53 -8.34 -5.09
N VAL A 93 6.63 -7.95 -5.68
CA VAL A 93 6.65 -7.16 -6.93
C VAL A 93 5.95 -7.92 -8.05
N ASP A 94 6.27 -9.21 -8.24
CA ASP A 94 5.66 -10.05 -9.27
C ASP A 94 4.14 -10.19 -9.05
N PHE A 95 3.70 -10.37 -7.81
CA PHE A 95 2.30 -10.46 -7.45
C PHE A 95 1.54 -9.17 -7.81
N TYR A 96 2.07 -8.01 -7.47
CA TYR A 96 1.44 -6.74 -7.81
C TYR A 96 1.46 -6.47 -9.32
N ALA A 97 2.56 -6.77 -9.99
CA ALA A 97 2.65 -6.64 -11.46
C ALA A 97 1.61 -7.51 -12.17
N LYS A 98 1.44 -8.75 -11.75
CA LYS A 98 0.42 -9.68 -12.27
C LYS A 98 -0.99 -9.11 -12.09
N ASN A 99 -1.22 -8.31 -11.07
CA ASN A 99 -2.51 -7.67 -10.79
C ASN A 99 -2.61 -6.24 -11.35
N GLY A 100 -1.72 -5.85 -12.26
CA GLY A 100 -1.78 -4.58 -13.00
C GLY A 100 -1.18 -3.38 -12.26
N PHE A 101 -0.49 -3.58 -11.15
CA PHE A 101 0.20 -2.53 -10.42
C PHE A 101 1.68 -2.49 -10.80
N LEU A 102 2.10 -1.40 -11.40
CA LEU A 102 3.45 -1.21 -11.94
C LEU A 102 4.11 0.01 -11.31
N PRO A 103 5.46 0.07 -11.25
CA PRO A 103 6.17 1.25 -10.77
C PRO A 103 5.79 2.50 -11.55
N CYS A 104 5.51 3.59 -10.83
CA CYS A 104 5.15 4.89 -11.43
C CYS A 104 6.34 5.86 -11.52
N ASN A 105 7.57 5.35 -11.48
CA ASN A 105 8.81 6.13 -11.51
C ASN A 105 8.91 7.18 -10.38
N LEU A 106 8.38 6.84 -9.22
CA LEU A 106 8.45 7.62 -8.00
C LEU A 106 9.19 6.85 -6.90
N PRO A 107 10.53 6.76 -6.97
CA PRO A 107 11.30 6.14 -5.90
C PRO A 107 11.34 7.07 -4.69
N VAL A 108 10.99 6.53 -3.54
CA VAL A 108 10.88 7.31 -2.30
C VAL A 108 11.66 6.65 -1.15
N ARG A 109 11.86 7.44 -0.10
CA ARG A 109 12.39 6.98 1.17
C ARG A 109 11.42 7.38 2.26
N LEU A 110 10.88 6.41 2.96
CA LEU A 110 9.95 6.61 4.08
C LEU A 110 10.62 6.16 5.38
N CYS A 111 10.80 7.08 6.30
CA CYS A 111 11.49 6.80 7.58
C CYS A 111 12.82 6.05 7.39
N GLY A 112 13.58 6.42 6.37
CA GLY A 112 14.87 5.78 6.04
C GLY A 112 14.78 4.54 5.15
N VAL A 113 13.59 3.96 4.95
CA VAL A 113 13.40 2.76 4.12
C VAL A 113 13.14 3.16 2.67
N ALA A 114 13.90 2.56 1.74
CA ALA A 114 13.68 2.74 0.31
C ALA A 114 12.42 2.00 -0.15
N LEU A 115 11.56 2.69 -0.89
CA LEU A 115 10.32 2.13 -1.43
C LEU A 115 10.16 2.54 -2.89
N ASP A 116 9.56 1.66 -3.68
CA ASP A 116 9.01 1.97 -4.98
C ASP A 116 7.49 2.10 -4.86
N VAL A 117 6.94 3.12 -5.50
CA VAL A 117 5.50 3.37 -5.50
C VAL A 117 4.91 2.73 -6.75
N LEU A 118 3.85 1.96 -6.55
CA LEU A 118 3.12 1.26 -7.61
C LEU A 118 1.74 1.85 -7.78
N THR A 119 1.33 2.00 -9.03
CA THR A 119 -0.02 2.47 -9.39
C THR A 119 -0.62 1.56 -10.46
N PRO A 120 -1.94 1.57 -10.66
CA PRO A 120 -2.56 0.85 -11.77
C PRO A 120 -1.94 1.27 -13.11
N GLY A 121 -1.38 0.30 -13.84
CA GLY A 121 -0.72 0.56 -15.12
C GLY A 121 0.53 1.45 -15.06
N GLY A 122 1.07 1.73 -13.88
CA GLY A 122 2.21 2.63 -13.72
C GLY A 122 1.88 4.11 -13.93
N GLN A 123 0.62 4.49 -13.76
CA GLN A 123 0.19 5.89 -13.91
C GLN A 123 0.98 6.81 -12.99
N ALA A 124 1.41 7.96 -13.52
CA ALA A 124 2.21 8.92 -12.78
C ALA A 124 1.50 9.41 -11.51
N LEU A 125 2.27 9.54 -10.45
CA LEU A 125 1.85 10.10 -9.17
C LEU A 125 2.81 11.23 -8.80
N ASP A 126 2.26 12.38 -8.49
CA ASP A 126 3.07 13.51 -8.03
C ASP A 126 3.60 13.27 -6.61
N PHE A 127 4.85 13.67 -6.37
CA PHE A 127 5.49 13.52 -5.05
C PHE A 127 4.74 14.29 -3.95
N ALA A 128 4.18 15.45 -4.25
CA ALA A 128 3.38 16.21 -3.29
C ALA A 128 2.11 15.45 -2.89
N ALA A 129 1.46 14.78 -3.85
CA ALA A 129 0.32 13.90 -3.58
C ALA A 129 0.72 12.71 -2.70
N TYR A 130 1.87 12.09 -2.98
CA TYR A 130 2.42 11.01 -2.15
C TYR A 130 2.70 11.47 -0.72
N GLN A 131 3.34 12.61 -0.53
CA GLN A 131 3.55 13.19 0.80
C GLN A 131 2.22 13.45 1.54
N GLY A 132 1.15 13.73 0.81
CA GLY A 132 -0.19 13.95 1.34
C GLY A 132 -0.72 12.79 2.17
N PHE A 133 -0.35 11.54 1.85
CA PHE A 133 -0.72 10.36 2.64
C PHE A 133 -0.16 10.39 4.07
N TYR A 134 0.97 11.03 4.24
CA TYR A 134 1.73 11.02 5.50
C TYR A 134 1.56 12.28 6.34
N ARG A 135 0.93 13.34 5.79
CA ARG A 135 0.61 14.55 6.54
C ARG A 135 -0.27 14.30 7.77
N PRO A 136 -1.30 13.44 7.72
CA PRO A 136 -2.09 13.13 8.91
C PRO A 136 -1.29 12.41 10.00
N ILE A 137 -0.15 11.81 9.64
CA ILE A 137 0.71 11.03 10.55
C ILE A 137 1.81 11.91 11.13
N PHE A 138 2.53 12.65 10.27
CA PHE A 138 3.74 13.41 10.64
C PHE A 138 3.50 14.92 10.70
N GLY A 139 2.33 15.42 10.32
CA GLY A 139 2.03 16.84 10.29
C GLY A 139 3.01 17.62 9.43
N ARG A 140 3.50 18.75 9.94
CA ARG A 140 4.48 19.59 9.27
C ARG A 140 5.87 18.96 9.12
N LEU A 141 6.14 17.89 9.85
CA LEU A 141 7.40 17.13 9.79
C LEU A 141 7.44 16.09 8.68
N ALA A 142 6.34 15.89 7.94
CA ALA A 142 6.26 14.91 6.87
C ALA A 142 7.45 14.99 5.88
N PRO A 143 7.96 16.16 5.46
CA PRO A 143 9.12 16.24 4.57
C PRO A 143 10.42 15.64 5.12
N LEU A 144 10.54 15.52 6.45
CA LEU A 144 11.71 14.91 7.09
C LEU A 144 11.67 13.38 7.00
N PHE A 145 10.47 12.80 6.98
CA PHE A 145 10.25 11.36 6.97
C PHE A 145 9.93 10.79 5.60
N VAL A 146 9.45 11.65 4.70
CA VAL A 146 9.03 11.29 3.33
C VAL A 146 9.88 12.07 2.35
N GLN A 147 10.84 11.39 1.72
CA GLN A 147 11.82 12.00 0.84
C GLN A 147 11.78 11.33 -0.54
N LYS A 148 12.08 12.09 -1.60
CA LYS A 148 12.34 11.52 -2.90
C LYS A 148 13.73 10.89 -2.91
N ARG A 149 13.84 9.67 -3.42
CA ARG A 149 15.13 8.99 -3.61
C ARG A 149 15.71 9.41 -4.96
N GLN A 150 16.99 9.73 -4.96
CA GLN A 150 17.74 9.98 -6.19
C GLN A 150 17.97 8.69 -6.96
#